data_d111a418dffbfb09d55eb777149c2cf9
#
_entry.id   d111a418dffbfb09d55eb777149c2cf9
#
_cell.length_a   1.000
_cell.length_b   1.000
_cell.length_c   1.000
_cell.angle_alpha   90.00
_cell.angle_beta   90.00
_cell.angle_gamma   90.00
#
_symmetry.space_group_name_H-M   'P 1'
#
loop_
_entity.id
_entity.type
_entity.pdbx_description
1 polymer ?
#
loop_
_entity_poly.entity_id
_entity_poly.type
_entity_poly.pdbx_seq_one_letter_code
_entity_poly.pdbx_strand_id
1 'polypeptide(L)'
;MKRLLKKYNDMKYRYKLTILLVVVSLVPMTVLALYSHSRMSSLVRKNEMEDMYSILEQTRENIDGQIEIYASLLNYLTYSPEIQEVIQNKDMDRYTAYEQYTEVVDPLLTVPKSYHEAILGIQLFAESIPVRHEYTLAPLSEVEGEWWSDKLDDSVTVQWIVDRDNRQIAAVREIYDGKTREAVLCITLDYGKVFRPLANIIERNSGGLVVDNRQNIVYHGENLAASDISAQKETGKMLDRLREEYTYVSSSGHETRWTYYFYKPPAVIESSVSKVLISEIPLIGFCVVIIIVLGMTFSTLFTRKIEQLTRNMEQVNQGSREVTVYSDSRDEVGQLVRSFRHMMDEINRLIEEVYENKIALKEFELKALTAQINPHFLYNSLSIINWMAIKSRQKEISRVTLALSTFYRTALSKGADMVTVENCIRNIEAYLEIQLIMHDNDFKVEWSVDPSVQQELVPKLALQPIVENALEHGLDVKEEGEKILRLSFFEEAGDVV
;
A
#
# COMPACT_ATOMS: atom_id res chain seq x y z
N MET A 1 17.40 -22.67 -3.25
CA MET A 1 17.66 -21.51 -4.11
C MET A 1 17.44 -21.79 -5.60
N LYS A 2 18.09 -22.81 -6.23
CA LYS A 2 17.92 -23.13 -7.69
C LYS A 2 16.46 -23.46 -8.11
N ARG A 3 15.64 -24.15 -7.29
CA ARG A 3 14.22 -24.44 -7.58
C ARG A 3 13.33 -23.21 -7.56
N LEU A 4 13.57 -22.27 -6.63
CA LEU A 4 12.83 -20.99 -6.54
C LEU A 4 13.17 -20.08 -7.73
N LEU A 5 14.44 -19.99 -8.12
CA LEU A 5 14.88 -19.24 -9.30
C LEU A 5 14.25 -19.80 -10.59
N LYS A 6 14.17 -21.13 -10.74
CA LYS A 6 13.50 -21.75 -11.88
C LYS A 6 12.01 -21.42 -11.92
N LYS A 7 11.31 -21.54 -10.79
CA LYS A 7 9.87 -21.19 -10.67
C LYS A 7 9.61 -19.69 -10.94
N TYR A 8 10.52 -18.81 -10.52
CA TYR A 8 10.47 -17.39 -10.83
C TYR A 8 10.66 -17.15 -12.33
N ASN A 9 11.61 -17.84 -12.99
CA ASN A 9 11.85 -17.70 -14.44
C ASN A 9 10.67 -18.17 -15.29
N ASP A 10 9.88 -19.14 -14.82
CA ASP A 10 8.73 -19.68 -15.54
C ASP A 10 7.44 -18.85 -15.33
N MET A 11 7.46 -17.85 -14.42
CA MET A 11 6.29 -17.00 -14.17
C MET A 11 6.08 -15.98 -15.28
N LYS A 12 4.82 -15.61 -15.55
CA LYS A 12 4.47 -14.51 -16.46
C LYS A 12 5.12 -13.21 -16.00
N TYR A 13 5.58 -12.40 -16.94
CA TYR A 13 6.33 -11.17 -16.69
C TYR A 13 5.61 -10.21 -15.73
N ARG A 14 4.27 -10.11 -15.81
CA ARG A 14 3.47 -9.30 -14.91
C ARG A 14 3.68 -9.66 -13.43
N TYR A 15 3.73 -10.96 -13.10
CA TYR A 15 3.95 -11.40 -11.72
C TYR A 15 5.38 -11.14 -11.24
N LYS A 16 6.36 -11.30 -12.14
CA LYS A 16 7.76 -10.94 -11.85
C LYS A 16 7.89 -9.48 -11.51
N LEU A 17 7.27 -8.60 -12.31
CA LEU A 17 7.28 -7.15 -12.09
C LEU A 17 6.55 -6.77 -10.80
N THR A 18 5.38 -7.37 -10.54
CA THR A 18 4.64 -7.14 -9.27
C THR A 18 5.48 -7.53 -8.07
N ILE A 19 6.09 -8.72 -8.07
CA ILE A 19 6.95 -9.19 -6.98
C ILE A 19 8.14 -8.25 -6.78
N LEU A 20 8.79 -7.84 -7.87
CA LEU A 20 9.91 -6.90 -7.81
C LEU A 20 9.51 -5.57 -7.18
N LEU A 21 8.39 -4.98 -7.63
CA LEU A 21 7.87 -3.72 -7.09
C LEU A 21 7.50 -3.84 -5.61
N VAL A 22 6.83 -4.94 -5.24
CA VAL A 22 6.46 -5.20 -3.84
C VAL A 22 7.72 -5.36 -2.97
N VAL A 23 8.72 -6.12 -3.41
CA VAL A 23 9.96 -6.32 -2.64
C VAL A 23 10.74 -5.01 -2.50
N VAL A 24 10.91 -4.25 -3.59
CA VAL A 24 11.62 -2.97 -3.59
C VAL A 24 10.94 -1.95 -2.68
N SER A 25 9.61 -1.98 -2.57
CA SER A 25 8.86 -1.07 -1.68
C SER A 25 8.82 -1.57 -0.23
N LEU A 26 8.72 -2.90 -0.02
CA LEU A 26 8.59 -3.50 1.30
C LEU A 26 9.90 -3.42 2.12
N VAL A 27 11.06 -3.53 1.45
CA VAL A 27 12.37 -3.47 2.14
C VAL A 27 12.60 -2.11 2.81
N PRO A 28 12.52 -0.95 2.12
CA PRO A 28 12.65 0.36 2.77
C PRO A 28 11.58 0.59 3.85
N MET A 29 10.33 0.14 3.60
CA MET A 29 9.25 0.26 4.56
C MET A 29 9.53 -0.53 5.84
N THR A 30 10.06 -1.74 5.74
CA THR A 30 10.44 -2.57 6.91
C THR A 30 11.56 -1.92 7.70
N VAL A 31 12.58 -1.40 7.00
CA VAL A 31 13.70 -0.67 7.64
C VAL A 31 13.18 0.57 8.36
N LEU A 32 12.29 1.35 7.72
CA LEU A 32 11.69 2.54 8.32
C LEU A 32 10.82 2.18 9.53
N ALA A 33 10.02 1.12 9.44
CA ALA A 33 9.19 0.65 10.55
C ALA A 33 10.03 0.21 11.75
N LEU A 34 11.12 -0.53 11.53
CA LEU A 34 12.06 -0.93 12.59
C LEU A 34 12.76 0.28 13.22
N TYR A 35 13.16 1.25 12.41
CA TYR A 35 13.77 2.49 12.89
C TYR A 35 12.77 3.32 13.71
N SER A 36 11.55 3.52 13.19
CA SER A 36 10.46 4.23 13.89
C SER A 36 10.15 3.56 15.22
N HIS A 37 10.00 2.22 15.22
CA HIS A 37 9.79 1.43 16.43
C HIS A 37 10.87 1.68 17.50
N SER A 38 12.14 1.54 17.12
CA SER A 38 13.26 1.76 18.04
C SER A 38 13.29 3.19 18.58
N ARG A 39 13.06 4.17 17.72
CA ARG A 39 13.06 5.59 18.07
C ARG A 39 11.88 5.96 18.98
N MET A 40 10.68 5.48 18.64
CA MET A 40 9.47 5.74 19.42
C MET A 40 9.55 5.10 20.81
N SER A 41 10.01 3.85 20.88
CA SER A 41 10.22 3.16 22.15
C SER A 41 11.18 3.92 23.07
N SER A 42 12.30 4.41 22.53
CA SER A 42 13.25 5.24 23.28
C SER A 42 12.64 6.57 23.72
N LEU A 43 11.86 7.22 22.84
CA LEU A 43 11.23 8.51 23.14
C LEU A 43 10.16 8.37 24.24
N VAL A 44 9.29 7.37 24.14
CA VAL A 44 8.24 7.11 25.13
C VAL A 44 8.88 6.82 26.49
N ARG A 45 9.91 5.99 26.54
CA ARG A 45 10.64 5.69 27.79
C ARG A 45 11.27 6.94 28.39
N LYS A 46 11.87 7.78 27.55
CA LYS A 46 12.48 9.04 27.98
C LYS A 46 11.41 10.00 28.55
N ASN A 47 10.31 10.19 27.85
CA ASN A 47 9.23 11.06 28.28
C ASN A 47 8.61 10.58 29.61
N GLU A 48 8.36 9.27 29.76
CA GLU A 48 7.86 8.70 31.01
C GLU A 48 8.82 8.97 32.18
N MET A 49 10.13 8.87 31.94
CA MET A 49 11.13 9.19 32.97
C MET A 49 11.16 10.68 33.32
N GLU A 50 11.05 11.56 32.32
CA GLU A 50 10.98 13.00 32.53
C GLU A 50 9.71 13.42 33.27
N ASP A 51 8.56 12.82 32.93
CA ASP A 51 7.29 13.03 33.59
C ASP A 51 7.33 12.56 35.06
N MET A 52 7.86 11.35 35.29
CA MET A 52 8.05 10.83 36.66
C MET A 52 8.93 11.75 37.49
N TYR A 53 10.05 12.23 36.91
CA TYR A 53 10.96 13.15 37.61
C TYR A 53 10.30 14.49 37.88
N SER A 54 9.59 15.07 36.93
CA SER A 54 8.90 16.35 37.08
C SER A 54 7.82 16.28 38.17
N ILE A 55 7.02 15.21 38.17
CA ILE A 55 6.00 14.98 39.18
C ILE A 55 6.62 14.82 40.59
N LEU A 56 7.69 14.02 40.69
CA LEU A 56 8.41 13.81 41.94
C LEU A 56 9.01 15.13 42.46
N GLU A 57 9.65 15.89 41.59
CA GLU A 57 10.31 17.16 41.92
C GLU A 57 9.29 18.17 42.45
N GLN A 58 8.17 18.35 41.78
CA GLN A 58 7.08 19.21 42.23
C GLN A 58 6.50 18.75 43.58
N THR A 59 6.38 17.42 43.76
CA THR A 59 5.89 16.84 45.02
C THR A 59 6.89 17.07 46.14
N ARG A 60 8.19 16.86 45.89
CA ARG A 60 9.26 17.16 46.83
C ARG A 60 9.24 18.63 47.24
N GLU A 61 9.18 19.56 46.28
CA GLU A 61 9.14 21.01 46.57
C GLU A 61 7.93 21.37 47.41
N ASN A 62 6.79 20.76 47.18
CA ASN A 62 5.61 21.00 47.98
C ASN A 62 5.77 20.52 49.45
N ILE A 63 6.34 19.31 49.63
CA ILE A 63 6.62 18.78 50.97
C ILE A 63 7.72 19.60 51.66
N ASP A 64 8.82 19.89 50.97
CA ASP A 64 9.91 20.70 51.52
C ASP A 64 9.42 22.10 51.92
N GLY A 65 8.58 22.75 51.10
CA GLY A 65 7.99 24.02 51.42
C GLY A 65 7.12 24.00 52.70
N GLN A 66 6.34 22.90 52.90
CA GLN A 66 5.61 22.73 54.17
C GLN A 66 6.55 22.54 55.36
N ILE A 67 7.58 21.71 55.21
CA ILE A 67 8.61 21.45 56.24
C ILE A 67 9.33 22.73 56.62
N GLU A 68 9.72 23.56 55.64
CA GLU A 68 10.36 24.85 55.85
C GLU A 68 9.50 25.81 56.68
N ILE A 69 8.16 25.81 56.46
CA ILE A 69 7.21 26.58 57.28
C ILE A 69 7.28 26.13 58.73
N TYR A 70 7.30 24.82 59.02
CA TYR A 70 7.35 24.30 60.37
C TYR A 70 8.71 24.55 61.00
N ALA A 71 9.81 24.42 60.26
CA ALA A 71 11.13 24.77 60.75
C ALA A 71 11.23 26.29 61.09
N SER A 72 10.69 27.14 60.23
CA SER A 72 10.65 28.57 60.42
C SER A 72 9.78 28.95 61.64
N LEU A 73 8.67 28.24 61.85
CA LEU A 73 7.82 28.42 63.04
C LEU A 73 8.56 28.04 64.31
N LEU A 74 9.26 26.90 64.34
CA LEU A 74 10.13 26.53 65.48
C LEU A 74 11.19 27.56 65.76
N ASN A 75 11.85 28.06 64.71
CA ASN A 75 12.84 29.12 64.86
C ASN A 75 12.22 30.40 65.43
N TYR A 76 11.10 30.83 64.88
CA TYR A 76 10.38 32.00 65.39
C TYR A 76 10.02 31.85 66.87
N LEU A 77 9.40 30.73 67.24
CA LEU A 77 9.01 30.45 68.63
C LEU A 77 10.26 30.39 69.55
N THR A 78 11.33 29.76 69.09
CA THR A 78 12.57 29.66 69.87
C THR A 78 13.16 31.03 70.24
N TYR A 79 13.09 31.99 69.33
CA TYR A 79 13.66 33.33 69.56
C TYR A 79 12.64 34.39 69.95
N SER A 80 11.36 34.00 70.16
CA SER A 80 10.33 34.96 70.63
C SER A 80 10.65 35.41 72.07
N PRO A 81 10.50 36.70 72.35
CA PRO A 81 10.72 37.23 73.72
C PRO A 81 9.90 36.50 74.78
N GLU A 82 8.66 36.15 74.46
CA GLU A 82 7.72 35.50 75.33
C GLU A 82 8.18 34.08 75.74
N ILE A 83 8.67 33.30 74.81
CA ILE A 83 9.22 31.95 75.07
C ILE A 83 10.57 32.05 75.80
N GLN A 84 11.41 32.99 75.41
CA GLN A 84 12.67 33.23 76.11
C GLN A 84 12.53 33.68 77.52
N GLU A 85 11.52 34.50 77.82
CA GLU A 85 11.23 34.90 79.18
C GLU A 85 10.83 33.71 80.06
N VAL A 86 9.97 32.81 79.56
CA VAL A 86 9.62 31.58 80.27
C VAL A 86 10.85 30.68 80.50
N ILE A 87 11.73 30.52 79.53
CA ILE A 87 12.92 29.65 79.65
C ILE A 87 13.91 30.19 80.67
N GLN A 88 14.13 31.51 80.71
CA GLN A 88 15.16 32.16 81.54
C GLN A 88 14.70 32.40 82.94
N ASN A 89 13.40 32.62 83.19
CA ASN A 89 12.87 33.00 84.49
C ASN A 89 12.54 31.77 85.35
N LYS A 90 13.53 31.27 86.12
CA LYS A 90 13.41 30.06 86.93
C LYS A 90 12.74 30.35 88.27
N ASP A 91 12.66 31.64 88.76
CA ASP A 91 12.14 32.05 90.05
C ASP A 91 10.79 32.76 89.98
N MET A 92 9.98 32.53 88.94
CA MET A 92 8.69 33.12 88.72
C MET A 92 7.69 32.57 89.76
N ASP A 93 6.92 33.51 90.47
CA ASP A 93 5.86 33.06 91.35
C ASP A 93 4.76 32.35 90.58
N ARG A 94 4.07 31.41 91.26
CA ARG A 94 3.11 30.53 90.62
C ARG A 94 1.91 31.24 89.95
N TYR A 95 1.49 32.40 90.54
CA TYR A 95 0.35 33.13 89.97
C TYR A 95 0.74 33.84 88.67
N THR A 96 1.85 34.55 88.70
CA THR A 96 2.42 35.23 87.51
C THR A 96 2.76 34.26 86.42
N ALA A 97 3.34 33.09 86.78
CA ALA A 97 3.59 32.02 85.85
C ALA A 97 2.33 31.50 85.20
N TYR A 98 1.30 31.23 85.95
CA TYR A 98 0.01 30.76 85.42
C TYR A 98 -0.64 31.79 84.47
N GLU A 99 -0.64 33.07 84.85
CA GLU A 99 -1.19 34.14 84.02
C GLU A 99 -0.40 34.29 82.72
N GLN A 100 0.92 34.31 82.77
CA GLN A 100 1.78 34.37 81.62
C GLN A 100 1.61 33.13 80.67
N TYR A 101 1.51 31.93 81.27
CA TYR A 101 1.29 30.71 80.51
C TYR A 101 -0.06 30.77 79.80
N THR A 102 -1.14 31.12 80.50
CA THR A 102 -2.49 31.07 79.90
C THR A 102 -2.77 32.23 78.96
N GLU A 103 -2.33 33.43 79.24
CA GLU A 103 -2.67 34.59 78.40
C GLU A 103 -1.70 34.84 77.25
N VAL A 104 -0.45 34.40 77.37
CA VAL A 104 0.58 34.72 76.37
C VAL A 104 1.09 33.47 75.65
N VAL A 105 1.58 32.47 76.43
CA VAL A 105 2.31 31.33 75.78
C VAL A 105 1.35 30.29 75.14
N ASP A 106 0.25 29.97 75.87
CA ASP A 106 -0.73 29.01 75.27
C ASP A 106 -1.33 29.49 73.96
N PRO A 107 -1.74 30.76 73.80
CA PRO A 107 -2.15 31.24 72.47
C PRO A 107 -1.04 31.17 71.44
N LEU A 108 0.21 31.51 71.86
CA LEU A 108 1.34 31.46 70.91
C LEU A 108 1.65 30.03 70.38
N LEU A 109 1.44 29.01 71.22
CA LEU A 109 1.64 27.59 70.86
C LEU A 109 0.44 26.92 70.24
N THR A 110 -0.78 27.41 70.48
CA THR A 110 -2.05 26.80 70.02
C THR A 110 -2.60 27.41 68.77
N VAL A 111 -2.44 28.73 68.54
CA VAL A 111 -2.95 29.43 67.35
C VAL A 111 -2.41 28.88 66.05
N PRO A 112 -1.08 28.50 65.88
CA PRO A 112 -0.58 27.94 64.69
C PRO A 112 -1.30 26.67 64.21
N LYS A 113 -1.81 25.85 65.14
CA LYS A 113 -2.61 24.66 64.83
C LYS A 113 -3.89 24.99 64.05
N SER A 114 -4.47 26.17 64.26
CA SER A 114 -5.69 26.59 63.54
C SER A 114 -5.45 26.97 62.11
N TYR A 115 -4.24 27.36 61.79
CA TYR A 115 -3.84 27.74 60.40
C TYR A 115 -3.13 26.64 59.66
N HIS A 116 -2.53 25.67 60.37
CA HIS A 116 -1.74 24.57 59.78
C HIS A 116 -2.36 23.23 60.23
N GLU A 117 -3.20 22.68 59.41
CA GLU A 117 -3.92 21.43 59.68
C GLU A 117 -3.02 20.23 60.04
N ALA A 118 -1.78 20.23 59.59
CA ALA A 118 -0.86 19.14 59.88
C ALA A 118 -0.29 19.22 61.31
N ILE A 119 -0.36 20.36 61.98
CA ILE A 119 0.12 20.50 63.38
C ILE A 119 -0.87 19.80 64.30
N LEU A 120 -0.42 18.78 65.02
CA LEU A 120 -1.17 18.10 66.06
C LEU A 120 -1.04 18.84 67.39
N GLY A 121 0.15 19.35 67.69
CA GLY A 121 0.42 20.16 68.89
C GLY A 121 1.83 20.74 68.87
N ILE A 122 2.04 21.78 69.63
CA ILE A 122 3.34 22.39 69.87
C ILE A 122 3.57 22.38 71.37
N GLN A 123 4.71 21.89 71.85
CA GLN A 123 5.05 21.75 73.25
C GLN A 123 6.42 22.34 73.54
N LEU A 124 6.49 23.09 74.65
CA LEU A 124 7.76 23.56 75.17
C LEU A 124 8.04 22.80 76.48
N PHE A 125 9.20 22.19 76.55
CA PHE A 125 9.80 21.55 77.69
C PHE A 125 10.91 22.43 78.18
N ALA A 126 10.86 22.92 79.47
CA ALA A 126 11.91 23.75 80.02
C ALA A 126 12.21 23.43 81.47
N GLU A 127 13.41 23.73 81.95
CA GLU A 127 13.85 23.55 83.34
C GLU A 127 13.12 24.51 84.29
N SER A 128 12.73 25.69 83.81
CA SER A 128 11.98 26.71 84.47
C SER A 128 10.51 26.32 84.73
N ILE A 129 9.97 25.28 84.09
CA ILE A 129 8.60 24.81 84.20
C ILE A 129 8.53 23.68 85.25
N PRO A 130 8.05 23.92 86.47
CA PRO A 130 8.08 22.90 87.53
C PRO A 130 6.96 21.85 87.42
N VAL A 131 5.87 22.17 86.75
CA VAL A 131 4.66 21.32 86.65
C VAL A 131 4.09 21.51 85.24
N ARG A 132 3.59 20.44 84.65
CA ARG A 132 2.91 20.45 83.35
C ARG A 132 1.69 21.42 83.40
N HIS A 133 1.64 22.28 82.40
CA HIS A 133 0.53 23.17 82.16
C HIS A 133 -0.17 22.81 80.85
N GLU A 134 -1.36 22.27 80.94
CA GLU A 134 -2.13 21.74 79.80
C GLU A 134 -1.31 20.80 78.91
N TYR A 135 -1.35 21.02 77.57
CA TYR A 135 -0.65 20.23 76.54
C TYR A 135 0.45 21.03 75.91
N THR A 136 0.77 22.22 76.35
CA THR A 136 1.68 23.16 75.71
C THR A 136 3.02 23.28 76.42
N LEU A 137 3.00 23.19 77.74
CA LEU A 137 4.20 23.38 78.57
C LEU A 137 4.44 22.19 79.51
N ALA A 138 5.67 21.74 79.64
CA ALA A 138 6.04 20.59 80.47
C ALA A 138 7.45 20.79 81.11
N PRO A 139 7.70 20.16 82.27
CA PRO A 139 9.07 20.09 82.77
C PRO A 139 10.04 19.45 81.84
N LEU A 140 11.28 19.93 81.80
CA LEU A 140 12.33 19.38 80.94
C LEU A 140 12.60 17.86 81.19
N SER A 141 12.39 17.40 82.41
CA SER A 141 12.54 15.98 82.79
C SER A 141 11.52 15.07 82.14
N GLU A 142 10.40 15.57 81.60
CA GLU A 142 9.40 14.79 80.90
C GLU A 142 9.80 14.49 79.50
N VAL A 143 10.86 15.12 78.91
CA VAL A 143 11.41 14.85 77.59
C VAL A 143 11.83 13.40 77.43
N GLU A 144 12.40 12.78 78.51
CA GLU A 144 12.84 11.39 78.46
C GLU A 144 11.70 10.39 78.27
N GLY A 145 10.47 10.80 78.52
CA GLY A 145 9.25 10.00 78.30
C GLY A 145 8.67 10.13 76.89
N GLU A 146 9.15 11.07 76.09
CA GLU A 146 8.61 11.30 74.74
C GLU A 146 9.19 10.31 73.72
N TRP A 147 8.40 9.84 72.82
CA TRP A 147 8.74 8.80 71.80
C TRP A 147 9.89 9.20 70.87
N TRP A 148 10.17 10.44 70.75
CA TRP A 148 11.27 10.97 69.87
C TRP A 148 12.58 11.22 70.63
N SER A 149 12.56 11.19 71.97
CA SER A 149 13.71 11.58 72.79
C SER A 149 14.97 10.79 72.54
N ASP A 150 14.86 9.44 72.43
CA ASP A 150 15.99 8.54 72.23
C ASP A 150 16.62 8.69 70.84
N LYS A 151 15.97 9.39 69.92
CA LYS A 151 16.42 9.59 68.55
C LYS A 151 17.08 10.96 68.32
N LEU A 152 17.10 11.82 69.34
CA LEU A 152 17.73 13.14 69.27
C LEU A 152 19.24 13.00 69.17
N ASP A 153 19.83 13.85 68.32
CA ASP A 153 21.27 14.12 68.29
C ASP A 153 21.52 15.43 69.03
N ASP A 154 22.70 15.61 69.62
CA ASP A 154 23.13 16.88 70.25
C ASP A 154 23.31 17.99 69.20
N SER A 155 22.20 18.51 68.70
CA SER A 155 22.20 19.49 67.60
C SER A 155 21.30 20.66 67.90
N VAL A 156 21.78 21.86 67.68
CA VAL A 156 21.02 23.11 67.79
C VAL A 156 20.11 23.40 66.58
N THR A 157 20.15 22.56 65.54
CA THR A 157 19.28 22.66 64.36
C THR A 157 17.99 21.87 64.58
N VAL A 158 16.96 22.17 63.78
CA VAL A 158 15.70 21.41 63.82
C VAL A 158 15.97 19.96 63.39
N GLN A 159 15.57 19.01 64.25
CA GLN A 159 15.67 17.57 64.02
C GLN A 159 14.32 17.01 63.66
N TRP A 160 14.26 16.24 62.60
CA TRP A 160 13.03 15.62 62.09
C TRP A 160 13.00 14.14 62.43
N ILE A 161 12.10 13.75 63.30
CA ILE A 161 11.99 12.38 63.81
C ILE A 161 10.63 11.82 63.36
N VAL A 162 10.61 10.64 62.73
CA VAL A 162 9.40 10.04 62.19
C VAL A 162 9.04 8.77 62.97
N ASP A 163 7.79 8.69 63.41
CA ASP A 163 7.16 7.47 63.91
C ASP A 163 6.12 7.01 62.87
N ARG A 164 6.46 5.98 62.14
CA ARG A 164 5.59 5.39 61.10
C ARG A 164 4.40 4.64 61.70
N ASP A 165 4.63 3.99 62.86
CA ASP A 165 3.62 3.14 63.49
C ASP A 165 2.49 3.99 64.09
N ASN A 166 2.84 5.07 64.76
CA ASN A 166 1.86 6.01 65.30
C ASN A 166 1.49 7.14 64.32
N ARG A 167 2.06 7.14 63.11
CA ARG A 167 1.80 8.12 62.05
C ARG A 167 2.00 9.56 62.49
N GLN A 168 3.12 9.82 63.16
CA GLN A 168 3.51 11.14 63.67
C GLN A 168 4.91 11.53 63.19
N ILE A 169 5.12 12.84 63.07
CA ILE A 169 6.44 13.43 62.80
C ILE A 169 6.69 14.46 63.89
N ALA A 170 7.83 14.39 64.56
CA ALA A 170 8.27 15.40 65.50
C ALA A 170 9.35 16.27 64.83
N ALA A 171 9.10 17.56 64.79
CA ALA A 171 10.12 18.58 64.53
C ALA A 171 10.60 19.12 65.87
N VAL A 172 11.81 18.80 66.22
CA VAL A 172 12.33 19.10 67.58
C VAL A 172 13.55 20.02 67.46
N ARG A 173 13.57 21.02 68.35
CA ARG A 173 14.69 21.91 68.50
C ARG A 173 15.10 21.99 69.96
N GLU A 174 16.35 21.71 70.25
CA GLU A 174 16.97 21.83 71.54
C GLU A 174 17.53 23.25 71.72
N ILE A 175 17.32 23.81 72.93
CA ILE A 175 17.77 25.15 73.31
C ILE A 175 18.79 24.99 74.46
N TYR A 176 19.97 25.56 74.23
CA TYR A 176 21.09 25.42 75.15
C TYR A 176 21.55 26.80 75.67
N ASP A 177 21.91 26.84 76.97
CA ASP A 177 22.75 27.89 77.50
C ASP A 177 24.16 27.30 77.74
N GLY A 178 25.11 27.76 76.90
CA GLY A 178 26.45 27.21 76.90
C GLY A 178 26.47 25.70 76.54
N LYS A 179 26.64 24.84 77.54
CA LYS A 179 26.65 23.37 77.36
C LYS A 179 25.43 22.66 77.99
N THR A 180 24.59 23.41 78.66
CA THR A 180 23.42 22.85 79.37
C THR A 180 22.17 23.01 78.52
N ARG A 181 21.45 21.91 78.31
CA ARG A 181 20.14 21.95 77.68
C ARG A 181 19.11 22.57 78.62
N GLU A 182 18.63 23.74 78.25
CA GLU A 182 17.63 24.51 79.12
C GLU A 182 16.23 24.21 78.68
N ALA A 183 15.97 24.00 77.39
CA ALA A 183 14.64 23.73 76.92
C ALA A 183 14.62 22.90 75.65
N VAL A 184 13.49 22.31 75.33
CA VAL A 184 13.20 21.62 74.04
C VAL A 184 11.84 22.12 73.56
N LEU A 185 11.85 22.56 72.31
CA LEU A 185 10.61 22.92 71.61
C LEU A 185 10.30 21.86 70.54
N CYS A 186 9.08 21.31 70.59
CA CYS A 186 8.65 20.25 69.72
C CYS A 186 7.34 20.62 69.01
N ILE A 187 7.28 20.46 67.67
CA ILE A 187 6.07 20.45 66.87
C ILE A 187 5.78 19.02 66.46
N THR A 188 4.64 18.50 66.92
CA THR A 188 4.15 17.19 66.47
C THR A 188 3.21 17.37 65.25
N LEU A 189 3.49 16.67 64.14
CA LEU A 189 2.78 16.77 62.89
C LEU A 189 2.09 15.45 62.56
N ASP A 190 0.95 15.57 61.86
CA ASP A 190 0.24 14.44 61.24
C ASP A 190 1.02 13.95 60.02
N TYR A 191 1.53 12.74 60.13
CA TYR A 191 2.29 12.05 59.08
C TYR A 191 1.51 11.97 57.76
N GLY A 192 0.21 11.65 57.81
CA GLY A 192 -0.63 11.51 56.63
C GLY A 192 -0.84 12.83 55.89
N LYS A 193 -0.92 13.94 56.64
CA LYS A 193 -1.08 15.26 56.03
C LYS A 193 0.21 15.79 55.43
N VAL A 194 1.37 15.56 56.07
CA VAL A 194 2.68 15.94 55.54
C VAL A 194 3.00 15.18 54.24
N PHE A 195 2.76 13.88 54.23
CA PHE A 195 3.05 13.05 53.02
C PHE A 195 1.87 12.94 52.06
N ARG A 196 0.77 13.65 52.25
CA ARG A 196 -0.39 13.67 51.36
C ARG A 196 -0.03 13.99 49.90
N PRO A 197 0.84 14.98 49.60
CA PRO A 197 1.23 15.22 48.23
C PRO A 197 1.87 14.01 47.57
N LEU A 198 2.72 13.25 48.29
CA LEU A 198 3.36 12.04 47.78
C LEU A 198 2.36 10.89 47.62
N ALA A 199 1.44 10.74 48.58
CA ALA A 199 0.37 9.74 48.50
C ALA A 199 -0.54 9.97 47.28
N ASN A 200 -0.80 11.21 46.93
CA ASN A 200 -1.68 11.57 45.81
C ASN A 200 -1.08 11.24 44.42
N ILE A 201 0.24 11.19 44.27
CA ILE A 201 0.87 10.81 43.00
C ILE A 201 1.04 9.29 42.85
N ILE A 202 0.78 8.54 43.94
CA ILE A 202 0.87 7.05 43.87
C ILE A 202 -0.45 6.53 43.31
N GLU A 203 -0.45 6.45 41.98
CA GLU A 203 -1.53 5.85 41.19
C GLU A 203 -1.39 4.33 41.10
N ARG A 204 -2.31 3.69 40.35
CA ARG A 204 -2.27 2.26 40.10
C ARG A 204 -0.94 1.87 39.41
N ASN A 205 -0.27 0.88 39.97
CA ASN A 205 1.03 0.38 39.54
C ASN A 205 2.20 1.38 39.70
N SER A 206 2.17 2.16 40.77
CA SER A 206 3.32 2.99 41.15
C SER A 206 3.57 2.91 42.66
N GLY A 207 4.69 3.38 43.10
CA GLY A 207 5.07 3.48 44.50
C GLY A 207 5.96 4.68 44.77
N GLY A 208 5.93 5.11 46.01
CA GLY A 208 6.75 6.18 46.56
C GLY A 208 7.47 5.74 47.84
N LEU A 209 8.74 6.09 47.93
CA LEU A 209 9.59 5.81 49.08
C LEU A 209 10.33 7.09 49.47
N VAL A 210 10.40 7.38 50.77
CA VAL A 210 11.27 8.45 51.30
C VAL A 210 12.20 7.82 52.32
N VAL A 211 13.46 8.13 52.22
CA VAL A 211 14.50 7.68 53.17
C VAL A 211 15.26 8.87 53.72
N ASP A 212 15.71 8.76 54.97
CA ASP A 212 16.57 9.77 55.61
C ASP A 212 18.04 9.57 55.19
N ASN A 213 18.91 10.45 55.69
CA ASN A 213 20.36 10.41 55.47
C ASN A 213 21.06 9.20 56.13
N ARG A 214 20.40 8.52 57.07
CA ARG A 214 20.83 7.27 57.73
C ARG A 214 20.24 6.02 57.08
N GLN A 215 19.56 6.21 55.93
CA GLN A 215 18.86 5.17 55.20
C GLN A 215 17.66 4.55 55.96
N ASN A 216 17.09 5.22 56.94
CA ASN A 216 15.83 4.77 57.55
C ASN A 216 14.67 5.14 56.63
N ILE A 217 13.66 4.29 56.61
CA ILE A 217 12.43 4.57 55.84
C ILE A 217 11.60 5.60 56.57
N VAL A 218 11.47 6.75 55.95
CA VAL A 218 10.59 7.88 56.43
C VAL A 218 9.17 7.67 55.94
N TYR A 219 8.98 7.37 54.67
CA TYR A 219 7.68 7.11 54.07
C TYR A 219 7.74 5.96 53.10
N HIS A 220 6.72 5.16 53.08
CA HIS A 220 6.49 4.16 52.04
C HIS A 220 5.02 4.06 51.71
N GLY A 221 4.68 4.15 50.45
CA GLY A 221 3.35 3.91 49.91
C GLY A 221 3.47 3.24 48.54
N GLU A 222 2.64 2.25 48.29
CA GLU A 222 2.60 1.57 47.03
C GLU A 222 1.18 1.14 46.65
N ASN A 223 0.91 1.10 45.36
CA ASN A 223 -0.35 0.60 44.78
C ASN A 223 0.00 -0.35 43.62
N LEU A 224 0.67 -1.44 43.95
CA LEU A 224 1.19 -2.44 42.99
C LEU A 224 0.29 -3.67 42.95
N ALA A 225 0.02 -4.19 41.75
CA ALA A 225 -0.91 -5.31 41.58
C ALA A 225 -0.30 -6.68 42.00
N ALA A 226 1.02 -6.82 42.08
CA ALA A 226 1.66 -8.14 42.18
C ALA A 226 2.97 -8.22 42.98
N SER A 227 3.53 -7.16 43.53
CA SER A 227 4.78 -7.27 44.32
C SER A 227 4.80 -6.30 45.45
N ASP A 228 5.00 -6.84 46.64
CA ASP A 228 5.07 -6.11 47.85
C ASP A 228 6.55 -5.84 48.16
N ILE A 229 7.03 -4.62 47.84
CA ILE A 229 8.34 -4.16 48.32
C ILE A 229 8.33 -4.05 49.83
N SER A 230 7.13 -3.78 50.41
CA SER A 230 6.92 -3.62 51.87
C SER A 230 7.20 -4.90 52.68
N ALA A 231 7.27 -6.08 52.03
CA ALA A 231 7.62 -7.34 52.71
C ALA A 231 9.04 -7.39 53.27
N GLN A 232 9.92 -6.44 52.88
CA GLN A 232 11.28 -6.39 53.36
C GLN A 232 11.45 -5.36 54.47
N LYS A 233 11.79 -5.83 55.66
CA LYS A 233 12.00 -5.00 56.85
C LYS A 233 13.33 -4.22 56.85
N GLU A 234 14.29 -4.59 55.94
CA GLU A 234 15.60 -3.96 55.88
C GLU A 234 15.65 -2.96 54.73
N THR A 235 15.87 -1.70 55.01
CA THR A 235 15.92 -0.59 54.04
C THR A 235 16.93 -0.81 52.90
N GLY A 236 18.12 -1.36 53.20
CA GLY A 236 19.14 -1.63 52.21
C GLY A 236 18.65 -2.60 51.16
N LYS A 237 18.04 -3.71 51.54
CA LYS A 237 17.48 -4.70 50.60
C LYS A 237 16.30 -4.15 49.79
N MET A 238 15.53 -3.22 50.37
CA MET A 238 14.45 -2.55 49.67
C MET A 238 14.95 -1.62 48.58
N LEU A 239 16.01 -0.84 48.85
CA LEU A 239 16.62 0.05 47.87
C LEU A 239 17.33 -0.74 46.74
N ASP A 240 18.00 -1.85 47.08
CA ASP A 240 18.65 -2.71 46.11
C ASP A 240 17.59 -3.32 45.15
N ARG A 241 16.51 -3.83 45.71
CA ARG A 241 15.40 -4.35 44.92
C ARG A 241 14.73 -3.29 44.04
N LEU A 242 14.57 -2.09 44.56
CA LEU A 242 14.04 -0.95 43.81
C LEU A 242 14.91 -0.64 42.62
N ARG A 243 16.25 -0.70 42.76
CA ARG A 243 17.22 -0.45 41.70
C ARG A 243 17.27 -1.56 40.64
N GLU A 244 17.07 -2.80 41.07
CA GLU A 244 17.18 -3.96 40.17
C GLU A 244 15.86 -4.25 39.43
N GLU A 245 14.72 -4.13 40.08
CA GLU A 245 13.42 -4.61 39.57
C GLU A 245 12.51 -3.50 39.03
N TYR A 246 12.79 -2.22 39.38
CA TYR A 246 11.90 -1.10 39.05
C TYR A 246 12.58 0.00 38.26
N THR A 247 11.77 0.72 37.48
CA THR A 247 12.20 1.99 36.92
C THR A 247 11.84 3.08 37.93
N TYR A 248 12.84 3.86 38.35
CA TYR A 248 12.66 4.86 39.39
C TYR A 248 13.31 6.19 39.02
N VAL A 249 12.84 7.24 39.66
CA VAL A 249 13.46 8.56 39.72
C VAL A 249 13.66 8.95 41.19
N SER A 250 14.65 9.78 41.47
CA SER A 250 14.91 10.24 42.83
C SER A 250 15.25 11.73 42.86
N SER A 251 14.86 12.38 43.94
CA SER A 251 15.20 13.76 44.23
C SER A 251 15.47 13.91 45.74
N SER A 252 16.39 14.81 46.15
CA SER A 252 16.76 15.01 47.54
C SER A 252 16.29 16.36 48.04
N GLY A 253 15.64 16.34 49.21
CA GLY A 253 15.19 17.54 49.90
C GLY A 253 16.32 18.36 50.55
N HIS A 254 16.11 19.65 50.69
CA HIS A 254 17.12 20.57 51.22
C HIS A 254 17.12 20.60 52.74
N GLU A 255 15.96 20.79 53.37
CA GLU A 255 15.85 20.96 54.84
C GLU A 255 16.04 19.67 55.61
N THR A 256 15.39 18.62 55.21
CA THR A 256 15.39 17.33 55.92
C THR A 256 16.52 16.43 55.48
N ARG A 257 17.13 16.68 54.30
CA ARG A 257 18.06 15.78 53.60
C ARG A 257 17.44 14.42 53.32
N TRP A 258 16.13 14.37 53.22
CA TRP A 258 15.41 13.16 52.82
C TRP A 258 15.56 12.95 51.31
N THR A 259 15.69 11.68 50.88
CA THR A 259 15.69 11.30 49.47
C THR A 259 14.36 10.67 49.14
N TYR A 260 13.70 11.26 48.17
CA TYR A 260 12.40 10.83 47.66
C TYR A 260 12.63 9.95 46.44
N TYR A 261 11.93 8.83 46.36
CA TYR A 261 11.91 7.92 45.24
C TYR A 261 10.48 7.76 44.76
N PHE A 262 10.31 7.85 43.45
CA PHE A 262 9.04 7.49 42.81
C PHE A 262 9.35 6.42 41.79
N TYR A 263 8.62 5.30 41.77
CA TYR A 263 8.96 4.13 41.00
C TYR A 263 7.73 3.44 40.39
N LYS A 264 7.95 2.80 39.22
CA LYS A 264 6.96 2.00 38.51
C LYS A 264 7.60 0.69 38.04
N PRO A 265 6.86 -0.42 37.97
CA PRO A 265 7.34 -1.64 37.36
C PRO A 265 7.71 -1.38 35.87
N PRO A 266 8.79 -1.97 35.34
CA PRO A 266 9.17 -1.83 33.93
C PRO A 266 8.05 -2.22 32.96
N ALA A 267 7.25 -3.24 33.31
CA ALA A 267 6.11 -3.69 32.54
C ALA A 267 5.04 -2.58 32.29
N VAL A 268 4.92 -1.62 33.19
CA VAL A 268 3.98 -0.48 33.01
C VAL A 268 4.47 0.42 31.90
N ILE A 269 5.75 0.75 31.91
CA ILE A 269 6.38 1.58 30.87
C ILE A 269 6.37 0.84 29.51
N GLU A 270 6.66 -0.47 29.51
CA GLU A 270 6.58 -1.29 28.31
C GLU A 270 5.14 -1.39 27.77
N SER A 271 4.14 -1.39 28.63
CA SER A 271 2.74 -1.37 28.18
C SER A 271 2.37 -0.04 27.51
N SER A 272 2.92 1.09 27.96
CA SER A 272 2.76 2.38 27.30
C SER A 272 3.43 2.40 25.93
N VAL A 273 4.63 1.84 25.82
CA VAL A 273 5.31 1.65 24.54
C VAL A 273 4.48 0.77 23.61
N SER A 274 3.99 -0.38 24.09
CA SER A 274 3.22 -1.33 23.27
C SER A 274 1.91 -0.76 22.77
N LYS A 275 1.21 0.08 23.55
CA LYS A 275 -0.02 0.76 23.11
C LYS A 275 0.24 1.67 21.90
N VAL A 276 1.33 2.43 21.95
CA VAL A 276 1.73 3.29 20.83
C VAL A 276 2.03 2.44 19.59
N LEU A 277 2.76 1.33 19.76
CA LEU A 277 3.11 0.42 18.66
C LEU A 277 1.89 -0.25 18.04
N ILE A 278 0.94 -0.69 18.85
CA ILE A 278 -0.31 -1.30 18.34
C ILE A 278 -1.08 -0.30 17.47
N SER A 279 -1.02 0.99 17.79
CA SER A 279 -1.68 2.02 16.97
C SER A 279 -1.03 2.22 15.57
N GLU A 280 0.23 1.83 15.39
CA GLU A 280 0.93 1.89 14.10
C GLU A 280 0.60 0.70 13.17
N ILE A 281 0.19 -0.45 13.71
CA ILE A 281 -0.07 -1.67 12.94
C ILE A 281 -1.11 -1.45 11.82
N PRO A 282 -2.27 -0.79 12.06
CA PRO A 282 -3.25 -0.53 11.01
C PRO A 282 -2.70 0.32 9.88
N LEU A 283 -1.86 1.31 10.20
CA LEU A 283 -1.23 2.18 9.22
C LEU A 283 -0.25 1.40 8.33
N ILE A 284 0.58 0.56 8.94
CA ILE A 284 1.51 -0.32 8.20
C ILE A 284 0.71 -1.28 7.30
N GLY A 285 -0.34 -1.90 7.83
CA GLY A 285 -1.23 -2.77 7.06
C GLY A 285 -1.86 -2.07 5.87
N PHE A 286 -2.34 -0.85 6.04
CA PHE A 286 -2.90 -0.02 4.99
C PHE A 286 -1.85 0.30 3.90
N CYS A 287 -0.64 0.68 4.28
CA CYS A 287 0.45 0.91 3.34
C CYS A 287 0.81 -0.35 2.53
N VAL A 288 0.86 -1.52 3.18
CA VAL A 288 1.11 -2.81 2.49
C VAL A 288 0.02 -3.09 1.46
N VAL A 289 -1.25 -2.90 1.80
CA VAL A 289 -2.36 -3.07 0.85
C VAL A 289 -2.23 -2.12 -0.34
N ILE A 290 -1.92 -0.84 -0.10
CA ILE A 290 -1.69 0.14 -1.17
C ILE A 290 -0.54 -0.31 -2.08
N ILE A 291 0.59 -0.74 -1.52
CA ILE A 291 1.74 -1.21 -2.30
C ILE A 291 1.36 -2.39 -3.19
N ILE A 292 0.59 -3.35 -2.66
CA ILE A 292 0.13 -4.51 -3.43
C ILE A 292 -0.81 -4.07 -4.56
N VAL A 293 -1.80 -3.22 -4.27
CA VAL A 293 -2.77 -2.73 -5.26
C VAL A 293 -2.07 -1.92 -6.35
N LEU A 294 -1.21 -0.98 -5.97
CA LEU A 294 -0.44 -0.18 -6.92
C LEU A 294 0.52 -1.05 -7.74
N GLY A 295 1.20 -2.01 -7.11
CA GLY A 295 2.07 -2.95 -7.80
C GLY A 295 1.33 -3.82 -8.82
N MET A 296 0.14 -4.31 -8.50
CA MET A 296 -0.71 -5.06 -9.41
C MET A 296 -1.24 -4.21 -10.57
N THR A 297 -1.74 -3.01 -10.27
CA THR A 297 -2.29 -2.10 -11.30
C THR A 297 -1.19 -1.64 -12.25
N PHE A 298 -0.05 -1.21 -11.72
CA PHE A 298 1.08 -0.76 -12.52
C PHE A 298 1.66 -1.89 -13.38
N SER A 299 1.86 -3.07 -12.79
CA SER A 299 2.30 -4.26 -13.52
C SER A 299 1.34 -4.64 -14.64
N THR A 300 0.02 -4.57 -14.40
CA THR A 300 -1.00 -4.90 -15.41
C THR A 300 -1.01 -3.86 -16.53
N LEU A 301 -0.92 -2.57 -16.21
CA LEU A 301 -0.88 -1.51 -17.22
C LEU A 301 0.36 -1.63 -18.12
N PHE A 302 1.52 -1.88 -17.52
CA PHE A 302 2.79 -1.99 -18.24
C PHE A 302 2.87 -3.24 -19.14
N THR A 303 2.40 -4.38 -18.62
CA THR A 303 2.53 -5.65 -19.35
C THR A 303 1.43 -5.89 -20.38
N ARG A 304 0.28 -5.21 -20.25
CA ARG A 304 -0.88 -5.40 -21.15
C ARG A 304 -0.54 -5.17 -22.61
N LYS A 305 0.24 -4.14 -22.93
CA LYS A 305 0.64 -3.83 -24.30
C LYS A 305 1.63 -4.85 -24.87
N ILE A 306 2.55 -5.34 -24.04
CA ILE A 306 3.50 -6.38 -24.42
C ILE A 306 2.76 -7.71 -24.67
N GLU A 307 1.80 -8.09 -23.82
CA GLU A 307 0.98 -9.28 -24.02
C GLU A 307 0.14 -9.20 -25.32
N GLN A 308 -0.42 -8.02 -25.62
CA GLN A 308 -1.16 -7.79 -26.86
C GLN A 308 -0.24 -7.94 -28.07
N LEU A 309 0.97 -7.36 -28.03
CA LEU A 309 1.95 -7.48 -29.09
C LEU A 309 2.37 -8.96 -29.30
N THR A 310 2.65 -9.67 -28.22
CA THR A 310 3.01 -11.10 -28.28
C THR A 310 1.90 -11.93 -28.93
N ARG A 311 0.63 -11.70 -28.55
CA ARG A 311 -0.51 -12.40 -29.17
C ARG A 311 -0.64 -12.09 -30.66
N ASN A 312 -0.45 -10.83 -31.07
CA ASN A 312 -0.47 -10.48 -32.49
C ASN A 312 0.66 -11.18 -33.26
N MET A 313 1.85 -11.26 -32.66
CA MET A 313 2.96 -12.03 -33.26
C MET A 313 2.64 -13.52 -33.44
N GLU A 314 1.98 -14.12 -32.43
CA GLU A 314 1.53 -15.51 -32.52
C GLU A 314 0.45 -15.69 -33.59
N GLN A 315 -0.49 -14.77 -33.74
CA GLN A 315 -1.51 -14.78 -34.79
C GLN A 315 -0.89 -14.66 -36.19
N VAL A 316 0.09 -13.78 -36.34
CA VAL A 316 0.85 -13.65 -37.58
C VAL A 316 1.59 -14.94 -37.92
N ASN A 317 2.21 -15.60 -36.95
CA ASN A 317 2.87 -16.89 -37.14
C ASN A 317 1.88 -18.01 -37.54
N GLN A 318 0.60 -17.88 -37.18
CA GLN A 318 -0.50 -18.77 -37.57
C GLN A 318 -1.13 -18.39 -38.93
N GLY A 319 -0.60 -17.37 -39.60
CA GLY A 319 -1.03 -16.96 -40.93
C GLY A 319 -2.03 -15.76 -40.95
N SER A 320 -2.34 -15.15 -39.82
CA SER A 320 -3.15 -13.92 -39.80
C SER A 320 -2.30 -12.74 -40.31
N ARG A 321 -2.91 -11.90 -41.16
CA ARG A 321 -2.28 -10.68 -41.65
C ARG A 321 -2.74 -9.42 -40.98
N GLU A 322 -3.73 -9.50 -40.10
CA GLU A 322 -4.29 -8.37 -39.40
C GLU A 322 -3.48 -8.03 -38.15
N VAL A 323 -3.09 -6.77 -38.04
CA VAL A 323 -2.43 -6.21 -36.85
C VAL A 323 -3.43 -5.38 -36.09
N THR A 324 -3.89 -5.91 -34.94
CA THR A 324 -4.89 -5.26 -34.09
C THR A 324 -4.26 -4.42 -32.96
N VAL A 325 -2.95 -4.60 -32.70
CA VAL A 325 -2.26 -3.84 -31.65
C VAL A 325 -1.94 -2.43 -32.11
N TYR A 326 -2.33 -1.45 -31.29
CA TYR A 326 -2.08 -0.03 -31.50
C TYR A 326 -1.55 0.61 -30.23
N SER A 327 -0.65 1.60 -30.36
CA SER A 327 -0.13 2.36 -29.25
C SER A 327 0.24 3.79 -29.64
N ASP A 328 -0.35 4.77 -28.96
CA ASP A 328 0.03 6.18 -29.07
C ASP A 328 1.14 6.58 -28.07
N SER A 329 1.58 5.63 -27.24
CA SER A 329 2.64 5.88 -26.28
C SER A 329 3.96 6.23 -26.99
N ARG A 330 4.68 7.20 -26.42
CA ARG A 330 5.99 7.62 -26.93
C ARG A 330 7.16 6.90 -26.26
N ASP A 331 6.87 5.96 -25.34
CA ASP A 331 7.84 5.13 -24.66
C ASP A 331 8.39 4.00 -25.56
N GLU A 332 9.29 3.21 -25.03
CA GLU A 332 9.94 2.09 -25.69
C GLU A 332 8.94 1.01 -26.14
N VAL A 333 7.88 0.80 -25.37
CA VAL A 333 6.81 -0.15 -25.68
C VAL A 333 6.00 0.36 -26.87
N GLY A 334 5.66 1.65 -26.90
CA GLY A 334 5.01 2.29 -28.02
C GLY A 334 5.87 2.26 -29.28
N GLN A 335 7.18 2.47 -29.15
CA GLN A 335 8.12 2.34 -30.26
C GLN A 335 8.14 0.92 -30.80
N LEU A 336 8.19 -0.09 -29.94
CA LEU A 336 8.18 -1.50 -30.32
C LEU A 336 6.91 -1.89 -31.10
N VAL A 337 5.74 -1.43 -30.63
CA VAL A 337 4.45 -1.65 -31.30
C VAL A 337 4.44 -1.00 -32.70
N ARG A 338 4.91 0.24 -32.82
CA ARG A 338 5.00 0.93 -34.13
C ARG A 338 5.96 0.22 -35.08
N SER A 339 7.13 -0.19 -34.61
CA SER A 339 8.12 -0.94 -35.43
C SER A 339 7.57 -2.27 -35.90
N PHE A 340 6.85 -3.00 -35.05
CA PHE A 340 6.18 -4.24 -35.45
C PHE A 340 5.12 -4.00 -36.53
N ARG A 341 4.31 -2.95 -36.39
CA ARG A 341 3.28 -2.57 -37.36
C ARG A 341 3.90 -2.25 -38.71
N HIS A 342 4.93 -1.40 -38.71
CA HIS A 342 5.66 -1.05 -39.97
C HIS A 342 6.25 -2.29 -40.65
N MET A 343 6.80 -3.22 -39.87
CA MET A 343 7.29 -4.49 -40.40
C MET A 343 6.16 -5.31 -41.04
N MET A 344 5.00 -5.35 -40.42
CA MET A 344 3.85 -6.08 -40.96
C MET A 344 3.27 -5.42 -42.24
N ASP A 345 3.21 -4.09 -42.26
CA ASP A 345 2.80 -3.34 -43.45
C ASP A 345 3.74 -3.64 -44.63
N GLU A 346 5.04 -3.69 -44.38
CA GLU A 346 6.05 -4.04 -45.42
C GLU A 346 5.93 -5.51 -45.87
N ILE A 347 5.68 -6.44 -44.93
CA ILE A 347 5.43 -7.84 -45.28
C ILE A 347 4.18 -7.97 -46.17
N ASN A 348 3.08 -7.27 -45.82
CA ASN A 348 1.88 -7.32 -46.62
C ASN A 348 2.10 -6.72 -48.02
N ARG A 349 2.81 -5.62 -48.12
CA ARG A 349 3.20 -5.01 -49.41
C ARG A 349 4.02 -5.96 -50.26
N LEU A 350 5.02 -6.65 -49.68
CA LEU A 350 5.85 -7.62 -50.42
C LEU A 350 5.04 -8.82 -50.86
N ILE A 351 4.10 -9.30 -50.04
CA ILE A 351 3.24 -10.41 -50.45
C ILE A 351 2.38 -10.00 -51.65
N GLU A 352 1.78 -8.77 -51.62
CA GLU A 352 0.96 -8.26 -52.72
C GLU A 352 1.76 -8.12 -54.01
N GLU A 353 2.96 -7.56 -53.94
CA GLU A 353 3.89 -7.47 -55.06
C GLU A 353 4.23 -8.85 -55.66
N VAL A 354 4.50 -9.86 -54.83
CA VAL A 354 4.72 -11.23 -55.27
C VAL A 354 3.50 -11.82 -55.94
N TYR A 355 2.30 -11.57 -55.46
CA TYR A 355 1.06 -12.03 -56.08
C TYR A 355 0.82 -11.37 -57.46
N GLU A 356 0.96 -10.04 -57.54
CA GLU A 356 0.83 -9.31 -58.80
C GLU A 356 1.85 -9.81 -59.85
N ASN A 357 3.10 -9.96 -59.46
CA ASN A 357 4.14 -10.51 -60.33
C ASN A 357 3.81 -11.93 -60.80
N LYS A 358 3.25 -12.77 -59.93
CA LYS A 358 2.85 -14.14 -60.26
C LYS A 358 1.68 -14.17 -61.25
N ILE A 359 0.69 -13.29 -61.08
CA ILE A 359 -0.44 -13.14 -62.00
C ILE A 359 0.08 -12.67 -63.36
N ALA A 360 0.90 -11.62 -63.42
CA ALA A 360 1.49 -11.11 -64.63
C ALA A 360 2.31 -12.19 -65.39
N LEU A 361 3.10 -12.99 -64.66
CA LEU A 361 3.84 -14.10 -65.22
C LEU A 361 2.90 -15.12 -65.86
N LYS A 362 1.81 -15.49 -65.18
CA LYS A 362 0.83 -16.43 -65.73
C LYS A 362 0.11 -15.90 -66.96
N GLU A 363 -0.23 -14.61 -67.00
CA GLU A 363 -0.78 -13.97 -68.19
C GLU A 363 0.20 -13.99 -69.35
N PHE A 364 1.51 -13.73 -69.13
CA PHE A 364 2.54 -13.85 -70.16
C PHE A 364 2.70 -15.26 -70.66
N GLU A 365 2.69 -16.27 -69.78
CA GLU A 365 2.74 -17.69 -70.18
C GLU A 365 1.53 -18.05 -71.05
N LEU A 366 0.31 -17.63 -70.70
CA LEU A 366 -0.90 -17.87 -71.51
C LEU A 366 -0.81 -17.19 -72.90
N LYS A 367 -0.38 -15.92 -72.95
CA LYS A 367 -0.17 -15.19 -74.22
C LYS A 367 0.88 -15.85 -75.11
N ALA A 368 1.97 -16.33 -74.51
CA ALA A 368 3.00 -17.04 -75.25
C ALA A 368 2.49 -18.36 -75.81
N LEU A 369 1.74 -19.15 -75.08
CA LEU A 369 1.09 -20.40 -75.53
C LEU A 369 0.10 -20.16 -76.64
N THR A 370 -0.75 -19.16 -76.55
CA THR A 370 -1.74 -18.85 -77.62
C THR A 370 -1.03 -18.32 -78.89
N ALA A 371 0.04 -17.60 -78.73
CA ALA A 371 0.85 -17.13 -79.93
C ALA A 371 1.54 -18.25 -80.67
N GLN A 372 1.73 -19.46 -80.13
CA GLN A 372 2.26 -20.61 -80.81
C GLN A 372 1.37 -21.17 -81.92
N ILE A 373 0.04 -20.91 -81.86
CA ILE A 373 -0.87 -21.21 -82.93
C ILE A 373 -0.72 -20.14 -83.99
N ASN A 374 -0.11 -20.46 -85.12
CA ASN A 374 0.03 -19.53 -86.27
C ASN A 374 -1.30 -19.46 -87.05
N PRO A 375 -2.17 -18.45 -86.81
CA PRO A 375 -3.48 -18.39 -87.50
C PRO A 375 -3.36 -18.26 -89.01
N HIS A 376 -2.30 -17.61 -89.45
CA HIS A 376 -2.05 -17.38 -90.86
C HIS A 376 -1.74 -18.67 -91.58
N PHE A 377 -0.96 -19.55 -90.94
CA PHE A 377 -0.66 -20.86 -91.51
C PHE A 377 -1.96 -21.72 -91.66
N LEU A 378 -2.80 -21.69 -90.63
CA LEU A 378 -4.05 -22.43 -90.63
C LEU A 378 -4.97 -21.97 -91.74
N TYR A 379 -5.17 -20.67 -91.93
CA TYR A 379 -6.07 -20.12 -92.97
C TYR A 379 -5.52 -20.45 -94.36
N ASN A 380 -4.24 -20.29 -94.55
CA ASN A 380 -3.60 -20.62 -95.88
C ASN A 380 -3.77 -22.08 -96.20
N SER A 381 -3.56 -22.98 -95.25
CA SER A 381 -3.74 -24.41 -95.44
C SER A 381 -5.19 -24.75 -95.81
N LEU A 382 -6.16 -24.20 -95.06
CA LEU A 382 -7.57 -24.41 -95.39
C LEU A 382 -7.94 -23.82 -96.76
N SER A 383 -7.41 -22.64 -97.11
CA SER A 383 -7.64 -22.02 -98.41
C SER A 383 -7.13 -22.91 -99.58
N ILE A 384 -5.95 -23.56 -99.41
CA ILE A 384 -5.41 -24.49 -100.40
C ILE A 384 -6.34 -25.70 -100.50
N ILE A 385 -6.76 -26.32 -99.40
CA ILE A 385 -7.70 -27.46 -99.38
C ILE A 385 -9.01 -27.10 -100.11
N ASN A 386 -9.59 -25.89 -99.81
CA ASN A 386 -10.78 -25.44 -100.51
C ASN A 386 -10.59 -25.28 -101.99
N TRP A 387 -9.48 -24.68 -102.46
CA TRP A 387 -9.16 -24.58 -103.85
C TRP A 387 -9.05 -25.95 -104.52
N MET A 388 -8.39 -26.93 -103.89
CA MET A 388 -8.30 -28.32 -104.41
C MET A 388 -9.65 -28.98 -104.50
N ALA A 389 -10.53 -28.79 -103.48
CA ALA A 389 -11.91 -29.30 -103.43
C ALA A 389 -12.75 -28.74 -104.60
N ILE A 390 -12.71 -27.44 -104.82
CA ILE A 390 -13.37 -26.78 -106.00
C ILE A 390 -12.90 -27.36 -107.32
N LYS A 391 -11.61 -27.46 -107.47
CA LYS A 391 -10.99 -28.04 -108.71
C LYS A 391 -11.40 -29.46 -108.96
N SER A 392 -11.59 -30.26 -107.90
CA SER A 392 -12.02 -31.65 -107.94
C SER A 392 -13.54 -31.81 -107.96
N ARG A 393 -14.31 -30.74 -108.08
CA ARG A 393 -15.79 -30.71 -108.02
C ARG A 393 -16.36 -31.36 -106.76
N GLN A 394 -15.64 -31.41 -105.72
CA GLN A 394 -16.05 -31.97 -104.43
C GLN A 394 -16.69 -30.86 -103.57
N LYS A 395 -18.01 -30.68 -103.78
CA LYS A 395 -18.78 -29.54 -103.09
C LYS A 395 -18.82 -29.64 -101.62
N GLU A 396 -18.96 -30.82 -101.05
CA GLU A 396 -19.03 -31.05 -99.62
C GLU A 396 -17.70 -30.73 -98.93
N ILE A 397 -16.56 -31.18 -99.47
CA ILE A 397 -15.25 -30.85 -98.94
C ILE A 397 -15.01 -29.34 -98.98
N SER A 398 -15.43 -28.65 -100.04
CA SER A 398 -15.34 -27.19 -100.14
C SER A 398 -16.14 -26.49 -99.13
N ARG A 399 -17.40 -26.95 -98.80
CA ARG A 399 -18.25 -26.38 -97.77
C ARG A 399 -17.63 -26.53 -96.37
N VAL A 400 -17.22 -27.74 -96.01
CA VAL A 400 -16.57 -27.99 -94.70
C VAL A 400 -15.33 -27.13 -94.50
N THR A 401 -14.45 -27.07 -95.57
CA THR A 401 -13.23 -26.32 -95.49
C THR A 401 -13.46 -24.83 -95.41
N LEU A 402 -14.48 -24.31 -96.05
CA LEU A 402 -14.88 -22.89 -95.95
C LEU A 402 -15.47 -22.55 -94.59
N ALA A 403 -16.33 -23.43 -94.10
CA ALA A 403 -16.92 -23.27 -92.73
C ALA A 403 -15.79 -23.33 -91.69
N LEU A 404 -14.89 -24.29 -91.78
CA LEU A 404 -13.70 -24.44 -90.89
C LEU A 404 -12.81 -23.19 -90.92
N SER A 405 -12.56 -22.67 -92.14
CA SER A 405 -11.79 -21.43 -92.29
C SER A 405 -12.47 -20.23 -91.66
N THR A 406 -13.79 -20.10 -91.77
CA THR A 406 -14.60 -19.02 -91.15
C THR A 406 -14.59 -19.16 -89.63
N PHE A 407 -14.79 -20.39 -89.16
CA PHE A 407 -14.75 -20.67 -87.71
C PHE A 407 -13.41 -20.30 -87.11
N TYR A 408 -12.29 -20.81 -87.64
CA TYR A 408 -11.00 -20.44 -87.07
C TYR A 408 -10.63 -18.97 -87.24
N ARG A 409 -11.09 -18.29 -88.32
CA ARG A 409 -10.82 -16.87 -88.53
C ARG A 409 -11.57 -16.00 -87.49
N THR A 410 -12.79 -16.36 -87.18
CA THR A 410 -13.55 -15.68 -86.15
C THR A 410 -13.11 -16.05 -84.76
N ALA A 411 -12.78 -17.29 -84.50
CA ALA A 411 -12.24 -17.77 -83.23
C ALA A 411 -10.83 -17.28 -82.95
N LEU A 412 -9.93 -17.17 -83.93
CA LEU A 412 -8.52 -16.75 -83.78
C LEU A 412 -8.27 -15.27 -84.18
N SER A 413 -9.35 -14.46 -84.36
CA SER A 413 -9.26 -13.03 -84.67
C SER A 413 -8.50 -12.26 -83.58
N LYS A 414 -7.51 -11.49 -84.03
CA LYS A 414 -6.48 -10.70 -83.32
C LYS A 414 -6.89 -10.20 -81.93
N GLY A 415 -6.70 -11.06 -80.92
CA GLY A 415 -6.54 -10.60 -79.50
C GLY A 415 -7.64 -9.81 -78.85
N ALA A 416 -8.85 -9.68 -79.47
CA ALA A 416 -9.99 -9.03 -78.85
C ALA A 416 -10.81 -10.07 -78.05
N ASP A 417 -10.96 -9.82 -76.75
CA ASP A 417 -11.75 -10.68 -75.84
C ASP A 417 -13.26 -10.47 -76.02
N MET A 418 -13.65 -9.35 -76.67
CA MET A 418 -15.03 -8.99 -76.98
C MET A 418 -15.20 -8.88 -78.50
N VAL A 419 -16.30 -9.41 -79.02
CA VAL A 419 -16.68 -9.38 -80.43
C VAL A 419 -18.11 -8.91 -80.59
N THR A 420 -18.48 -8.39 -81.78
CA THR A 420 -19.87 -8.07 -82.05
C THR A 420 -20.76 -9.32 -82.12
N VAL A 421 -22.01 -9.22 -81.71
CA VAL A 421 -22.99 -10.30 -81.85
C VAL A 421 -23.01 -10.85 -83.27
N GLU A 422 -22.93 -9.98 -84.32
CA GLU A 422 -22.84 -10.40 -85.70
C GLU A 422 -21.66 -11.36 -85.96
N ASN A 423 -20.48 -11.05 -85.42
CA ASN A 423 -19.28 -11.89 -85.54
C ASN A 423 -19.43 -13.20 -84.74
N CYS A 424 -20.12 -13.14 -83.55
CA CYS A 424 -20.40 -14.29 -82.73
C CYS A 424 -21.35 -15.27 -83.47
N ILE A 425 -22.43 -14.74 -84.06
CA ILE A 425 -23.36 -15.50 -84.88
C ILE A 425 -22.64 -16.14 -86.04
N ARG A 426 -21.82 -15.41 -86.80
CA ARG A 426 -21.03 -15.91 -87.91
C ARG A 426 -20.08 -17.06 -87.50
N ASN A 427 -19.54 -16.99 -86.31
CA ASN A 427 -18.72 -18.10 -85.76
C ASN A 427 -19.57 -19.34 -85.49
N ILE A 428 -20.75 -19.19 -84.85
CA ILE A 428 -21.67 -20.27 -84.54
C ILE A 428 -22.26 -20.85 -85.85
N GLU A 429 -22.62 -20.02 -86.78
CA GLU A 429 -23.06 -20.49 -88.13
C GLU A 429 -22.05 -21.40 -88.79
N ALA A 430 -20.79 -20.96 -88.79
CA ALA A 430 -19.70 -21.78 -89.36
C ALA A 430 -19.51 -23.11 -88.62
N TYR A 431 -19.64 -23.06 -87.26
CA TYR A 431 -19.59 -24.26 -86.42
C TYR A 431 -20.77 -25.19 -86.70
N LEU A 432 -21.98 -24.68 -86.77
CA LEU A 432 -23.20 -25.46 -87.05
C LEU A 432 -23.20 -26.04 -88.49
N GLU A 433 -22.64 -25.33 -89.46
CA GLU A 433 -22.48 -25.84 -90.84
C GLU A 433 -21.60 -27.05 -90.83
N ILE A 434 -20.53 -27.09 -90.05
CA ILE A 434 -19.65 -28.26 -89.91
C ILE A 434 -20.43 -29.40 -89.26
N GLN A 435 -21.14 -29.11 -88.18
CA GLN A 435 -21.95 -30.10 -87.45
C GLN A 435 -23.06 -30.69 -88.30
N LEU A 436 -23.78 -29.88 -89.04
CA LEU A 436 -24.83 -30.38 -89.96
C LEU A 436 -24.28 -31.40 -90.98
N ILE A 437 -23.12 -31.14 -91.50
CA ILE A 437 -22.48 -32.09 -92.42
C ILE A 437 -22.05 -33.38 -91.72
N MET A 438 -21.55 -33.26 -90.49
CA MET A 438 -21.14 -34.42 -89.69
C MET A 438 -22.29 -35.28 -89.23
N HIS A 439 -23.48 -34.72 -89.06
CA HIS A 439 -24.72 -35.36 -88.65
C HIS A 439 -25.67 -35.63 -89.84
N ASP A 440 -25.18 -35.71 -91.06
CA ASP A 440 -25.97 -35.99 -92.31
C ASP A 440 -27.20 -35.07 -92.47
N ASN A 441 -27.15 -33.82 -91.98
CA ASN A 441 -28.26 -32.84 -91.94
C ASN A 441 -29.45 -33.31 -91.12
N ASP A 442 -29.30 -34.08 -90.03
CA ASP A 442 -30.34 -34.66 -89.22
C ASP A 442 -31.02 -33.62 -88.28
N PHE A 443 -30.58 -32.41 -88.23
CA PHE A 443 -31.21 -31.35 -87.43
C PHE A 443 -31.38 -30.03 -88.22
N LYS A 444 -32.37 -29.20 -87.76
CA LYS A 444 -32.60 -27.87 -88.37
C LYS A 444 -32.16 -26.78 -87.36
N VAL A 445 -31.66 -25.69 -87.91
CA VAL A 445 -31.27 -24.50 -87.12
C VAL A 445 -32.24 -23.35 -87.49
N GLU A 446 -32.87 -22.78 -86.49
CA GLU A 446 -33.78 -21.62 -86.64
C GLU A 446 -33.14 -20.43 -85.90
N TRP A 447 -33.01 -19.33 -86.63
CA TRP A 447 -32.39 -18.09 -86.11
C TRP A 447 -33.51 -17.04 -85.96
N SER A 448 -33.50 -16.34 -84.79
CA SER A 448 -34.28 -15.16 -84.54
C SER A 448 -33.34 -14.09 -83.97
N VAL A 449 -32.91 -13.14 -84.74
CA VAL A 449 -31.95 -12.12 -84.39
C VAL A 449 -32.56 -10.75 -84.51
N ASP A 450 -32.67 -10.01 -83.39
CA ASP A 450 -33.11 -8.63 -83.41
C ASP A 450 -32.01 -7.76 -84.03
N PRO A 451 -32.33 -6.94 -85.05
CA PRO A 451 -31.33 -6.06 -85.69
C PRO A 451 -30.65 -5.09 -84.72
N SER A 452 -31.26 -4.74 -83.61
CA SER A 452 -30.75 -3.79 -82.61
C SER A 452 -29.50 -4.29 -81.89
N VAL A 453 -29.39 -5.62 -81.69
CA VAL A 453 -28.27 -6.23 -80.92
C VAL A 453 -27.07 -6.61 -81.76
N GLN A 454 -27.12 -6.52 -83.09
CA GLN A 454 -26.06 -7.06 -83.99
C GLN A 454 -24.69 -6.43 -83.78
N GLN A 455 -24.68 -5.15 -83.35
CA GLN A 455 -23.43 -4.40 -83.14
C GLN A 455 -22.96 -4.38 -81.67
N GLU A 456 -23.77 -4.93 -80.80
CA GLU A 456 -23.42 -5.03 -79.37
C GLU A 456 -22.21 -6.00 -79.20
N LEU A 457 -21.46 -5.75 -78.11
CA LEU A 457 -20.23 -6.53 -77.82
C LEU A 457 -20.56 -7.65 -76.84
N VAL A 458 -20.20 -8.85 -77.21
CA VAL A 458 -20.33 -10.06 -76.35
C VAL A 458 -18.96 -10.73 -76.18
N PRO A 459 -18.74 -11.47 -75.10
CA PRO A 459 -17.48 -12.21 -74.95
C PRO A 459 -17.29 -13.20 -76.09
N LYS A 460 -16.09 -13.20 -76.58
CA LYS A 460 -15.69 -14.11 -77.70
C LYS A 460 -15.88 -15.56 -77.27
N LEU A 461 -16.46 -16.36 -78.15
CA LEU A 461 -16.75 -17.80 -77.94
C LEU A 461 -17.74 -18.11 -76.77
N ALA A 462 -18.44 -17.14 -76.19
CA ALA A 462 -19.36 -17.37 -75.08
C ALA A 462 -20.48 -18.35 -75.46
N LEU A 463 -20.98 -18.29 -76.69
CA LEU A 463 -22.09 -19.13 -77.19
C LEU A 463 -21.66 -20.51 -77.62
N GLN A 464 -20.41 -20.69 -77.99
CA GLN A 464 -19.92 -21.97 -78.52
C GLN A 464 -20.15 -23.11 -77.52
N PRO A 465 -19.75 -23.04 -76.25
CA PRO A 465 -20.00 -24.13 -75.30
C PRO A 465 -21.49 -24.38 -75.08
N ILE A 466 -22.35 -23.36 -75.19
CA ILE A 466 -23.78 -23.53 -75.04
C ILE A 466 -24.37 -24.29 -76.21
N VAL A 467 -23.97 -23.93 -77.43
CA VAL A 467 -24.38 -24.60 -78.63
C VAL A 467 -23.80 -26.03 -78.71
N GLU A 468 -22.55 -26.23 -78.34
CA GLU A 468 -21.95 -27.57 -78.21
C GLU A 468 -22.74 -28.46 -77.24
N ASN A 469 -23.05 -27.96 -76.03
CA ASN A 469 -23.87 -28.71 -75.07
C ASN A 469 -25.28 -29.00 -75.59
N ALA A 470 -25.88 -28.06 -76.33
CA ALA A 470 -27.20 -28.27 -76.90
C ALA A 470 -27.24 -29.35 -78.00
N LEU A 471 -26.15 -29.44 -78.76
CA LEU A 471 -25.99 -30.49 -79.76
C LEU A 471 -25.72 -31.85 -79.11
N GLU A 472 -24.63 -31.94 -78.31
CA GLU A 472 -24.16 -33.22 -77.74
C GLU A 472 -25.15 -33.81 -76.71
N HIS A 473 -25.71 -33.00 -75.87
CA HIS A 473 -26.58 -33.45 -74.77
C HIS A 473 -28.06 -33.23 -75.05
N GLY A 474 -28.44 -32.44 -76.05
CA GLY A 474 -29.82 -32.16 -76.41
C GLY A 474 -30.29 -32.93 -77.69
N LEU A 475 -29.64 -32.62 -78.83
CA LEU A 475 -30.10 -33.12 -80.10
C LEU A 475 -29.57 -34.51 -80.41
N ASP A 476 -28.32 -34.86 -80.02
CA ASP A 476 -27.74 -36.20 -80.31
C ASP A 476 -28.43 -37.29 -79.48
N VAL A 477 -28.93 -36.98 -78.32
CA VAL A 477 -29.64 -37.92 -77.42
C VAL A 477 -31.13 -38.04 -77.74
N LYS A 478 -31.69 -37.19 -78.65
CA LYS A 478 -33.06 -37.19 -79.04
C LYS A 478 -33.35 -38.29 -80.04
N GLU A 479 -34.10 -39.37 -79.63
CA GLU A 479 -34.43 -40.53 -80.44
C GLU A 479 -35.64 -40.34 -81.32
N GLU A 480 -36.68 -39.52 -80.92
CA GLU A 480 -37.95 -39.32 -81.63
C GLU A 480 -38.28 -37.82 -81.80
N GLY A 481 -38.88 -37.46 -82.97
CA GLY A 481 -39.37 -36.13 -83.28
C GLY A 481 -38.38 -35.27 -84.07
N GLU A 482 -38.84 -34.07 -84.49
CA GLU A 482 -38.03 -33.14 -85.25
C GLU A 482 -36.89 -32.56 -84.36
N LYS A 483 -35.64 -32.67 -84.83
CA LYS A 483 -34.50 -32.08 -84.17
C LYS A 483 -34.32 -30.65 -84.63
N ILE A 484 -34.67 -29.67 -83.74
CA ILE A 484 -34.61 -28.26 -84.07
C ILE A 484 -33.74 -27.56 -82.99
N LEU A 485 -32.65 -26.89 -83.42
CA LEU A 485 -31.93 -25.96 -82.60
C LEU A 485 -32.40 -24.54 -82.88
N ARG A 486 -32.98 -23.89 -81.92
CA ARG A 486 -33.48 -22.54 -82.04
C ARG A 486 -32.54 -21.58 -81.27
N LEU A 487 -31.99 -20.59 -81.98
CA LEU A 487 -31.10 -19.57 -81.44
C LEU A 487 -31.78 -18.21 -81.57
N SER A 488 -31.99 -17.55 -80.46
CA SER A 488 -32.61 -16.22 -80.42
C SER A 488 -31.71 -15.20 -79.72
N PHE A 489 -31.58 -14.01 -80.34
CA PHE A 489 -30.81 -12.89 -79.79
C PHE A 489 -31.71 -11.66 -79.75
N PHE A 490 -31.89 -11.13 -78.58
CA PHE A 490 -32.72 -9.96 -78.36
C PHE A 490 -32.20 -9.14 -77.18
N GLU A 491 -32.70 -7.90 -77.03
CA GLU A 491 -32.36 -7.04 -75.90
C GLU A 491 -33.41 -7.23 -74.80
N GLU A 492 -32.98 -7.50 -73.57
CA GLU A 492 -33.84 -7.55 -72.40
C GLU A 492 -33.18 -6.75 -71.26
N ALA A 493 -33.88 -5.73 -70.73
CA ALA A 493 -33.42 -4.89 -69.61
C ALA A 493 -32.07 -4.16 -69.83
N GLY A 494 -31.63 -4.00 -71.10
CA GLY A 494 -30.37 -3.34 -71.47
C GLY A 494 -29.19 -4.31 -71.70
N ASP A 495 -29.42 -5.60 -71.55
CA ASP A 495 -28.46 -6.64 -71.80
C ASP A 495 -28.83 -7.47 -73.07
N VAL A 496 -27.82 -8.03 -73.72
CA VAL A 496 -28.03 -8.94 -74.88
C VAL A 496 -28.28 -10.37 -74.31
N VAL A 497 -29.42 -10.89 -74.61
CA VAL A 497 -29.84 -12.23 -74.18
C VAL A 497 -29.90 -13.17 -75.39
#